data_32069cce56a2cbe10c3ee3eaca4bd8df
#
_entry.id   32069cce56a2cbe10c3ee3eaca4bd8df
#
_cell.length_a   1.000
_cell.length_b   1.000
_cell.length_c   1.000
_cell.angle_alpha   90.00
_cell.angle_beta   90.00
_cell.angle_gamma   90.00
#
_symmetry.space_group_name_H-M   'P 1'
#
loop_
_entity.id
_entity.type
_entity.pdbx_description
1 polymer ?
#
loop_
_entity_poly.entity_id
_entity_poly.type
_entity_poly.pdbx_seq_one_letter_code
_entity_poly.pdbx_strand_id
1 'polypeptide(L)'
;MKRTTAGILTMAMVALSGCDQAVPGGPGVTSPAQKPPAYGEADRTFNLTVPRMSTTIHQGETKEVLIGIERGKNFEEDVTLEFADGPKGVALGSANPIILHGNTEAKVTLKATDDASLGDFTVKVTGHPTKGGDATNEFKVTVAKK
;
A
#
# COMPACT_ATOMS: atom_id res chain seq x y z
N MET A 1 -53.06 -49.98 52.53
CA MET A 1 -54.10 -48.97 52.23
C MET A 1 -53.44 -47.76 51.62
N LYS A 2 -53.92 -47.42 50.43
CA LYS A 2 -53.94 -46.05 49.81
C LYS A 2 -52.62 -45.42 49.44
N ARG A 3 -52.36 -45.35 48.20
CA ARG A 3 -52.61 -44.36 47.07
C ARG A 3 -51.38 -43.55 46.78
N THR A 4 -50.75 -43.88 45.65
CA THR A 4 -50.72 -43.15 44.38
C THR A 4 -50.45 -41.63 44.46
N THR A 5 -49.36 -41.16 43.90
CA THR A 5 -49.46 -40.16 42.80
C THR A 5 -48.14 -40.06 42.04
N ALA A 6 -48.27 -40.15 40.72
CA ALA A 6 -47.26 -39.95 39.75
C ALA A 6 -46.93 -38.45 39.58
N GLY A 7 -45.67 -38.13 39.49
CA GLY A 7 -45.20 -36.81 39.09
C GLY A 7 -44.33 -36.95 37.84
N ILE A 8 -44.91 -36.63 36.69
CA ILE A 8 -44.22 -36.54 35.42
C ILE A 8 -43.44 -35.23 35.42
N LEU A 9 -42.11 -35.29 35.47
CA LEU A 9 -41.26 -34.13 35.28
C LEU A 9 -40.89 -34.01 33.83
N THR A 10 -41.59 -33.17 33.11
CA THR A 10 -41.33 -32.82 31.71
C THR A 10 -40.05 -31.99 31.65
N MET A 11 -39.01 -32.55 31.10
CA MET A 11 -37.74 -31.87 30.85
C MET A 11 -37.88 -31.08 29.54
N ALA A 12 -38.03 -29.77 29.65
CA ALA A 12 -38.05 -28.85 28.52
C ALA A 12 -36.61 -28.65 27.99
N MET A 13 -36.31 -29.19 26.84
CA MET A 13 -35.13 -28.88 26.07
C MET A 13 -35.27 -27.48 25.50
N VAL A 14 -34.51 -26.53 26.02
CA VAL A 14 -34.32 -25.21 25.39
C VAL A 14 -33.26 -25.36 24.29
N ALA A 15 -33.71 -25.42 23.06
CA ALA A 15 -32.86 -25.28 21.90
C ALA A 15 -32.45 -23.79 21.79
N LEU A 16 -31.20 -23.50 22.10
CA LEU A 16 -30.59 -22.21 21.75
C LEU A 16 -30.35 -22.18 20.24
N SER A 17 -31.34 -21.64 19.53
CA SER A 17 -31.15 -21.22 18.14
C SER A 17 -30.19 -20.04 18.14
N GLY A 18 -28.94 -20.26 17.73
CA GLY A 18 -28.01 -19.20 17.40
C GLY A 18 -28.59 -18.35 16.27
N CYS A 19 -28.98 -17.13 16.60
CA CYS A 19 -29.29 -16.12 15.59
C CYS A 19 -27.99 -15.74 14.88
N ASP A 20 -27.82 -16.30 13.70
CA ASP A 20 -26.96 -15.77 12.68
C ASP A 20 -27.57 -14.44 12.22
N GLN A 21 -27.15 -13.34 12.84
CA GLN A 21 -27.54 -12.00 12.39
C GLN A 21 -26.73 -11.68 11.14
N ALA A 22 -27.25 -12.09 9.99
CA ALA A 22 -26.86 -11.50 8.73
C ALA A 22 -27.25 -10.02 8.76
N VAL A 23 -26.26 -9.15 8.90
CA VAL A 23 -26.44 -7.71 8.73
C VAL A 23 -26.78 -7.47 7.26
N PRO A 24 -27.98 -6.94 6.90
CA PRO A 24 -28.27 -6.59 5.53
C PRO A 24 -27.37 -5.42 5.14
N GLY A 25 -26.35 -5.71 4.35
CA GLY A 25 -25.50 -4.71 3.72
C GLY A 25 -26.37 -3.84 2.81
N GLY A 26 -26.34 -2.51 3.03
CA GLY A 26 -26.97 -1.55 2.15
C GLY A 26 -26.35 -1.60 0.75
N PRO A 27 -27.11 -1.20 -0.30
CA PRO A 27 -26.62 -1.23 -1.67
C PRO A 27 -25.53 -0.18 -1.85
N GLY A 28 -24.33 -0.61 -2.18
CA GLY A 28 -23.32 0.28 -2.74
C GLY A 28 -21.92 0.32 -2.16
N VAL A 29 -21.45 -0.69 -1.44
CA VAL A 29 -20.00 -0.79 -1.12
C VAL A 29 -19.51 -2.18 -1.47
N THR A 30 -19.25 -2.41 -2.73
CA THR A 30 -18.30 -3.45 -3.13
C THR A 30 -16.90 -2.91 -2.94
N SER A 31 -16.45 -2.80 -1.68
CA SER A 31 -15.02 -2.83 -1.42
C SER A 31 -14.53 -4.20 -1.88
N PRO A 32 -13.54 -4.28 -2.78
CA PRO A 32 -12.87 -5.54 -3.00
C PRO A 32 -12.38 -6.00 -1.64
N ALA A 33 -12.82 -7.16 -1.20
CA ALA A 33 -12.38 -7.76 0.04
C ALA A 33 -10.85 -7.89 -0.04
N GLN A 34 -10.14 -6.95 0.54
CA GLN A 34 -8.72 -7.11 0.81
C GLN A 34 -8.63 -8.27 1.79
N LYS A 35 -8.30 -9.44 1.25
CA LYS A 35 -7.93 -10.60 2.04
C LYS A 35 -6.87 -10.11 3.03
N PRO A 36 -7.10 -10.18 4.34
CA PRO A 36 -6.06 -9.80 5.29
C PRO A 36 -4.82 -10.63 4.97
N PRO A 37 -3.63 -10.03 4.93
CA PRO A 37 -2.41 -10.76 4.65
C PRO A 37 -2.30 -11.91 5.65
N ALA A 38 -2.12 -13.13 5.15
CA ALA A 38 -1.89 -14.28 5.98
C ALA A 38 -0.65 -14.04 6.85
N TYR A 39 -0.71 -14.29 8.14
CA TYR A 39 0.42 -14.22 9.05
C TYR A 39 1.62 -14.96 8.44
N GLY A 40 2.71 -14.24 8.14
CA GLY A 40 3.90 -14.76 7.44
C GLY A 40 4.18 -14.13 6.08
N GLU A 41 3.20 -13.59 5.35
CA GLU A 41 3.45 -12.85 4.10
C GLU A 41 4.06 -11.48 4.37
N ALA A 42 3.70 -10.81 5.46
CA ALA A 42 4.25 -9.50 5.82
C ALA A 42 5.78 -9.54 6.03
N ASP A 43 6.32 -10.66 6.49
CA ASP A 43 7.76 -10.82 6.70
C ASP A 43 8.58 -10.93 5.40
N ARG A 44 7.91 -11.23 4.28
CA ARG A 44 8.53 -11.38 2.95
C ARG A 44 8.10 -10.29 1.97
N THR A 45 7.55 -9.21 2.47
CA THR A 45 7.08 -8.07 1.69
C THR A 45 7.93 -6.84 2.01
N PHE A 46 7.69 -5.78 1.29
CA PHE A 46 8.29 -4.48 1.55
C PHE A 46 7.26 -3.37 1.31
N ASN A 47 7.54 -2.20 1.84
CA ASN A 47 6.82 -0.97 1.54
C ASN A 47 7.80 0.08 1.03
N LEU A 48 7.34 0.93 0.13
CA LEU A 48 8.12 2.08 -0.31
C LEU A 48 7.77 3.29 0.57
N THR A 49 8.78 4.03 0.99
CA THR A 49 8.62 5.32 1.66
C THR A 49 9.04 6.44 0.72
N VAL A 50 8.22 7.48 0.64
CA VAL A 50 8.36 8.61 -0.27
C VAL A 50 8.30 9.91 0.51
N PRO A 51 8.76 11.05 -0.04
CA PRO A 51 8.63 12.34 0.62
C PRO A 51 7.17 12.66 0.96
N ARG A 52 6.91 12.98 2.21
CA ARG A 52 5.55 13.34 2.69
C ARG A 52 5.13 14.76 2.26
N MET A 53 6.12 15.63 2.02
CA MET A 53 5.90 16.99 1.54
C MET A 53 6.10 17.04 0.04
N SER A 54 5.40 17.96 -0.63
CA SER A 54 5.61 18.19 -2.05
C SER A 54 7.06 18.58 -2.31
N THR A 55 7.68 17.96 -3.31
CA THR A 55 9.01 18.31 -3.79
C THR A 55 8.88 19.40 -4.83
N THR A 56 9.28 20.63 -4.50
CA THR A 56 9.29 21.73 -5.46
C THR A 56 10.56 21.68 -6.29
N ILE A 57 10.42 21.77 -7.62
CA ILE A 57 11.50 21.86 -8.58
C ILE A 57 11.20 23.01 -9.56
N HIS A 58 12.21 23.80 -9.94
CA HIS A 58 12.02 24.88 -10.90
C HIS A 58 12.35 24.39 -12.33
N GLN A 59 11.80 25.07 -13.31
CA GLN A 59 12.16 24.82 -14.71
C GLN A 59 13.67 24.96 -14.92
N GLY A 60 14.29 24.00 -15.62
CA GLY A 60 15.73 23.91 -15.82
C GLY A 60 16.53 23.40 -14.61
N GLU A 61 15.87 23.09 -13.49
CA GLU A 61 16.52 22.61 -12.26
C GLU A 61 16.67 21.09 -12.26
N THR A 62 17.66 20.64 -11.52
CA THR A 62 17.87 19.23 -11.18
C THR A 62 17.79 19.08 -9.66
N LYS A 63 16.97 18.13 -9.18
CA LYS A 63 16.76 17.90 -7.75
C LYS A 63 16.81 16.42 -7.40
N GLU A 64 17.42 16.09 -6.26
CA GLU A 64 17.45 14.75 -5.74
C GLU A 64 16.25 14.49 -4.82
N VAL A 65 15.65 13.33 -4.95
CA VAL A 65 14.57 12.79 -4.11
C VAL A 65 15.01 11.46 -3.55
N LEU A 66 14.77 11.25 -2.27
CA LEU A 66 15.05 9.98 -1.60
C LEU A 66 13.79 9.12 -1.61
N ILE A 67 13.91 7.92 -2.14
CA ILE A 67 12.89 6.88 -2.05
C ILE A 67 13.42 5.80 -1.12
N GLY A 68 12.76 5.62 0.01
CA GLY A 68 13.12 4.62 1.00
C GLY A 68 12.38 3.32 0.81
N ILE A 69 12.85 2.29 1.48
CA ILE A 69 12.23 0.98 1.54
C ILE A 69 12.17 0.48 2.98
N GLU A 70 11.01 0.04 3.41
CA GLU A 70 10.80 -0.68 4.66
C GLU A 70 10.63 -2.16 4.33
N ARG A 71 11.62 -2.95 4.70
CA ARG A 71 11.68 -4.40 4.39
C ARG A 71 11.07 -5.20 5.53
N GLY A 72 10.25 -6.19 5.19
CA GLY A 72 9.87 -7.24 6.13
C GLY A 72 11.09 -8.06 6.57
N LYS A 73 10.98 -8.74 7.68
CA LYS A 73 12.08 -9.44 8.36
C LYS A 73 12.87 -10.43 7.48
N ASN A 74 12.20 -11.02 6.51
CA ASN A 74 12.76 -12.04 5.62
C ASN A 74 12.76 -11.59 4.15
N PHE A 75 12.73 -10.29 3.89
CA PHE A 75 12.75 -9.72 2.55
C PHE A 75 14.17 -9.19 2.25
N GLU A 76 14.90 -9.89 1.41
CA GLU A 76 16.29 -9.57 1.04
C GLU A 76 16.46 -9.34 -0.47
N GLU A 77 15.38 -9.13 -1.20
CA GLU A 77 15.42 -8.94 -2.65
C GLU A 77 15.86 -7.53 -3.04
N ASP A 78 16.56 -7.43 -4.17
CA ASP A 78 16.77 -6.15 -4.85
C ASP A 78 15.45 -5.65 -5.44
N VAL A 79 15.20 -4.36 -5.36
CA VAL A 79 13.96 -3.74 -5.82
C VAL A 79 14.26 -2.70 -6.88
N THR A 80 13.77 -2.95 -8.09
CA THR A 80 13.82 -1.98 -9.19
C THR A 80 12.66 -1.00 -9.04
N LEU A 81 12.95 0.30 -9.11
CA LEU A 81 11.92 1.35 -9.04
C LEU A 81 11.50 1.77 -10.45
N GLU A 82 10.20 1.80 -10.68
CA GLU A 82 9.57 2.36 -11.87
C GLU A 82 8.73 3.56 -11.50
N PHE A 83 8.75 4.61 -12.34
CA PHE A 83 8.01 5.84 -12.10
C PHE A 83 7.02 6.08 -13.24
N ALA A 84 5.81 6.44 -12.88
CA ALA A 84 4.73 6.76 -13.79
C ALA A 84 4.04 8.08 -13.39
N ASP A 85 3.24 8.61 -14.29
CA ASP A 85 2.39 9.80 -14.08
C ASP A 85 3.16 11.09 -13.73
N GLY A 86 4.46 11.14 -14.04
CA GLY A 86 5.27 12.35 -13.83
C GLY A 86 4.86 13.51 -14.72
N PRO A 87 5.17 14.77 -14.32
CA PRO A 87 4.87 15.95 -15.11
C PRO A 87 5.62 15.94 -16.43
N LYS A 88 4.96 16.43 -17.49
CA LYS A 88 5.59 16.59 -18.80
C LYS A 88 6.80 17.53 -18.68
N GLY A 89 7.94 17.12 -19.24
CA GLY A 89 9.18 17.87 -19.14
C GLY A 89 9.98 17.64 -17.87
N VAL A 90 9.56 16.74 -16.99
CA VAL A 90 10.37 16.26 -15.87
C VAL A 90 10.81 14.83 -16.14
N ALA A 91 12.11 14.66 -16.29
CA ALA A 91 12.74 13.35 -16.50
C ALA A 91 13.40 12.85 -15.21
N LEU A 92 13.44 11.55 -15.06
CA LEU A 92 14.25 10.88 -14.07
C LEU A 92 15.67 10.71 -14.62
N GLY A 93 16.65 11.16 -13.87
CA GLY A 93 18.06 11.13 -14.28
C GLY A 93 18.66 9.73 -14.37
N SER A 94 18.05 8.74 -13.73
CA SER A 94 18.37 7.32 -13.87
C SER A 94 17.13 6.58 -14.31
N ALA A 95 17.21 5.89 -15.45
CA ALA A 95 16.17 4.95 -15.81
C ALA A 95 16.21 3.77 -14.83
N ASN A 96 15.11 3.53 -14.14
CA ASN A 96 14.90 2.39 -13.24
C ASN A 96 16.00 2.22 -12.17
N PRO A 97 16.11 3.13 -11.17
CA PRO A 97 17.05 2.96 -10.09
C PRO A 97 16.72 1.71 -9.27
N ILE A 98 17.76 1.01 -8.81
CA ILE A 98 17.62 -0.23 -8.04
C ILE A 98 18.01 0.04 -6.58
N ILE A 99 17.16 -0.38 -5.65
CA ILE A 99 17.52 -0.46 -4.22
C ILE A 99 18.03 -1.87 -3.97
N LEU A 100 19.36 -1.99 -3.81
CA LEU A 100 19.98 -3.27 -3.52
C LEU A 100 19.55 -3.80 -2.14
N HIS A 101 19.60 -5.13 -1.97
CA HIS A 101 19.41 -5.73 -0.65
C HIS A 101 20.43 -5.11 0.33
N GLY A 102 20.03 -4.86 1.56
CA GLY A 102 20.87 -4.19 2.55
C GLY A 102 20.85 -2.64 2.48
N ASN A 103 20.37 -2.05 1.39
CA ASN A 103 20.14 -0.61 1.32
C ASN A 103 18.71 -0.29 1.77
N THR A 104 18.57 0.84 2.45
CA THR A 104 17.26 1.32 2.96
C THR A 104 16.66 2.43 2.10
N GLU A 105 17.42 2.98 1.17
CA GLU A 105 17.00 4.09 0.31
C GLU A 105 17.75 4.12 -1.02
N ALA A 106 17.16 4.75 -2.03
CA ALA A 106 17.80 5.14 -3.27
C ALA A 106 17.62 6.64 -3.52
N LYS A 107 18.66 7.27 -4.05
CA LYS A 107 18.62 8.65 -4.53
C LYS A 107 18.15 8.67 -5.97
N VAL A 108 17.09 9.39 -6.22
CA VAL A 108 16.50 9.56 -7.53
C VAL A 108 16.63 11.00 -7.96
N THR A 109 17.25 11.23 -9.11
CA THR A 109 17.43 12.58 -9.64
C THR A 109 16.25 12.95 -10.53
N LEU A 110 15.55 14.02 -10.19
CA LEU A 110 14.54 14.66 -11.05
C LEU A 110 15.20 15.79 -11.82
N LYS A 111 14.99 15.83 -13.12
CA LYS A 111 15.47 16.91 -14.00
C LYS A 111 14.29 17.54 -14.71
N ALA A 112 14.00 18.80 -14.41
CA ALA A 112 13.01 19.58 -15.13
C ALA A 112 13.65 20.28 -16.33
N THR A 113 12.99 20.22 -17.48
CA THR A 113 13.39 21.03 -18.65
C THR A 113 12.91 22.47 -18.50
N ASP A 114 13.45 23.39 -19.30
CA ASP A 114 13.06 24.82 -19.24
C ASP A 114 11.58 25.03 -19.67
N ASP A 115 10.98 24.06 -20.35
CA ASP A 115 9.59 24.04 -20.81
C ASP A 115 8.71 23.06 -20.00
N ALA A 116 9.19 22.58 -18.85
CA ALA A 116 8.42 21.67 -18.01
C ALA A 116 7.07 22.29 -17.61
N SER A 117 6.02 21.47 -17.63
CA SER A 117 4.67 21.91 -17.28
C SER A 117 4.61 22.36 -15.82
N LEU A 118 4.12 23.60 -15.61
CA LEU A 118 3.97 24.18 -14.27
C LEU A 118 2.75 23.60 -13.55
N GLY A 119 2.85 23.47 -12.24
CA GLY A 119 1.75 23.01 -11.37
C GLY A 119 2.13 21.90 -10.42
N ASP A 120 1.11 21.35 -9.78
CA ASP A 120 1.24 20.24 -8.84
C ASP A 120 0.90 18.92 -9.54
N PHE A 121 1.78 17.95 -9.40
CA PHE A 121 1.66 16.63 -10.02
C PHE A 121 1.86 15.56 -8.96
N THR A 122 1.19 14.44 -9.16
CA THR A 122 1.40 13.22 -8.37
C THR A 122 2.22 12.24 -9.20
N VAL A 123 3.35 11.83 -8.67
CA VAL A 123 4.23 10.84 -9.30
C VAL A 123 4.04 9.52 -8.58
N LYS A 124 3.71 8.49 -9.35
CA LYS A 124 3.57 7.14 -8.86
C LYS A 124 4.91 6.42 -8.95
N VAL A 125 5.31 5.77 -7.86
CA VAL A 125 6.50 4.91 -7.82
C VAL A 125 6.09 3.48 -7.50
N THR A 126 6.57 2.54 -8.32
CA THR A 126 6.34 1.11 -8.11
C THR A 126 7.69 0.43 -7.94
N GLY A 127 7.81 -0.36 -6.90
CA GLY A 127 8.98 -1.22 -6.66
C GLY A 127 8.70 -2.63 -7.14
N HIS A 128 9.56 -3.12 -8.00
CA HIS A 128 9.53 -4.48 -8.56
C HIS A 128 10.67 -5.29 -7.96
N PRO A 129 10.40 -6.20 -7.01
CA PRO A 129 11.42 -7.09 -6.47
C PRO A 129 11.72 -8.23 -7.46
N THR A 130 12.89 -8.85 -7.33
CA THR A 130 13.23 -10.05 -8.12
C THR A 130 12.27 -11.19 -7.84
N LYS A 131 11.78 -11.29 -6.59
CA LYS A 131 10.77 -12.26 -6.15
C LYS A 131 9.82 -11.60 -5.18
N GLY A 132 8.54 -11.89 -5.32
CA GLY A 132 7.49 -11.35 -4.47
C GLY A 132 6.52 -10.45 -5.22
N GLY A 133 5.67 -9.75 -4.48
CA GLY A 133 4.72 -8.81 -5.03
C GLY A 133 5.28 -7.40 -5.09
N ASP A 134 4.79 -6.61 -6.03
CA ASP A 134 5.13 -5.20 -6.19
C ASP A 134 4.56 -4.36 -5.04
N ALA A 135 5.25 -3.29 -4.69
CA ALA A 135 4.73 -2.25 -3.80
C ALA A 135 4.70 -0.91 -4.52
N THR A 136 3.61 -0.17 -4.33
CA THR A 136 3.40 1.11 -4.98
C THR A 136 3.17 2.20 -3.94
N ASN A 137 3.72 3.38 -4.19
CA ASN A 137 3.45 4.60 -3.42
C ASN A 137 3.42 5.82 -4.34
N GLU A 138 3.00 6.96 -3.82
CA GLU A 138 2.84 8.19 -4.59
C GLU A 138 3.42 9.37 -3.81
N PHE A 139 4.04 10.31 -4.51
CA PHE A 139 4.51 11.55 -3.93
C PHE A 139 4.21 12.75 -4.84
N LYS A 140 4.15 13.93 -4.22
CA LYS A 140 3.83 15.16 -4.95
C LYS A 140 5.09 15.88 -5.42
N VAL A 141 5.02 16.36 -6.66
CA VAL A 141 6.04 17.22 -7.27
C VAL A 141 5.38 18.50 -7.73
N THR A 142 5.87 19.63 -7.28
CA THR A 142 5.43 20.95 -7.72
C THR A 142 6.47 21.51 -8.67
N VAL A 143 6.10 21.80 -9.90
CA VAL A 143 6.96 22.47 -10.88
C VAL A 143 6.65 23.95 -10.87
N ALA A 144 7.65 24.75 -10.51
CA ALA A 144 7.56 26.19 -10.45
C ALA A 144 8.36 26.86 -11.60
N LYS A 145 7.99 28.07 -11.92
CA LYS A 145 8.74 28.89 -12.90
C LYS A 145 10.12 29.26 -12.33
N LYS A 146 11.12 29.30 -13.21
CA LYS A 146 12.47 29.79 -12.93
C LYS A 146 12.45 31.26 -12.55
#